data_1480966845e6546a2c3997d0765f094c
#
_entry.id   1480966845e6546a2c3997d0765f094c
#
_cell.length_a   1.000
_cell.length_b   1.000
_cell.length_c   1.000
_cell.angle_alpha   90.00
_cell.angle_beta   90.00
_cell.angle_gamma   90.00
#
_symmetry.space_group_name_H-M   'P 1'
#
loop_
_entity.id
_entity.type
_entity.pdbx_description
1 polymer ?
#
loop_
_entity_poly.entity_id
_entity_poly.type
_entity_poly.pdbx_seq_one_letter_code
_entity_poly.pdbx_strand_id
1 'polypeptide(L)'
;LRQRAYSELLRQAAVAQGLLPASDAATADGVISEEASSAIEQLLEVNLTQPDPSEEACRRHHAAHQATYSTGERVQVRHILFAVTPGVDVVALRNRAETTLLDVRCHDGGIMNETFAKAASTMSNCPSGAEGGDLGWLLTTDCAPEFAKEIFGHAEVGVLPRLVHSRFGLHVVEILAREPGVPQTYEMVKGAVSQSLKQQAYVTALRQYMQVLAGEAHIVGVDIEAADTPLVQ
;
A
#
# COMPACT_ATOMS: atom_id res chain seq x y z
N LEU A 1 -6.86 -14.17 -9.65
CA LEU A 1 -8.16 -14.04 -10.33
C LEU A 1 -8.59 -12.57 -10.42
N ARG A 2 -8.68 -11.79 -9.32
CA ARG A 2 -9.10 -10.38 -9.34
C ARG A 2 -8.27 -9.52 -10.31
N GLN A 3 -6.95 -9.64 -10.29
CA GLN A 3 -6.09 -8.88 -11.20
C GLN A 3 -6.40 -9.16 -12.67
N ARG A 4 -6.62 -10.41 -13.04
CA ARG A 4 -7.00 -10.79 -14.41
C ARG A 4 -8.35 -10.20 -14.81
N ALA A 5 -9.32 -10.20 -13.89
CA ALA A 5 -10.63 -9.60 -14.16
C ALA A 5 -10.52 -8.07 -14.36
N TYR A 6 -9.72 -7.39 -13.57
CA TYR A 6 -9.47 -5.95 -13.77
C TYR A 6 -8.78 -5.66 -15.11
N SER A 7 -7.76 -6.44 -15.49
CA SER A 7 -7.10 -6.27 -16.79
C SER A 7 -8.08 -6.51 -17.95
N GLU A 8 -8.97 -7.50 -17.83
CA GLU A 8 -9.98 -7.79 -18.86
C GLU A 8 -11.06 -6.70 -18.94
N LEU A 9 -11.51 -6.15 -17.80
CA LEU A 9 -12.43 -5.01 -17.78
C LEU A 9 -11.86 -3.80 -18.53
N LEU A 10 -10.61 -3.46 -18.27
CA LEU A 10 -9.93 -2.36 -18.95
C LEU A 10 -9.73 -2.64 -20.44
N ARG A 11 -9.37 -3.87 -20.81
CA ARG A 11 -9.24 -4.26 -22.21
C ARG A 11 -10.59 -4.14 -22.95
N GLN A 12 -11.69 -4.61 -22.36
CA GLN A 12 -13.03 -4.48 -22.96
C GLN A 12 -13.46 -3.03 -23.08
N ALA A 13 -13.16 -2.19 -22.10
CA ALA A 13 -13.41 -0.76 -22.15
C ALA A 13 -12.60 -0.08 -23.29
N ALA A 14 -11.34 -0.48 -23.50
CA ALA A 14 -10.52 0.00 -24.61
C ALA A 14 -11.10 -0.40 -25.97
N VAL A 15 -11.62 -1.63 -26.11
CA VAL A 15 -12.34 -2.08 -27.31
C VAL A 15 -13.62 -1.26 -27.52
N ALA A 16 -14.42 -1.06 -26.47
CA ALA A 16 -15.66 -0.29 -26.56
C ALA A 16 -15.42 1.18 -26.98
N GLN A 17 -14.30 1.77 -26.61
CA GLN A 17 -13.91 3.11 -27.02
C GLN A 17 -13.15 3.17 -28.38
N GLY A 18 -12.98 2.02 -29.04
CA GLY A 18 -12.30 1.95 -30.34
C GLY A 18 -10.78 2.12 -30.29
N LEU A 19 -10.17 2.03 -29.11
CA LEU A 19 -8.73 2.12 -28.91
C LEU A 19 -8.03 0.77 -29.19
N LEU A 20 -8.76 -0.33 -29.17
CA LEU A 20 -8.27 -1.68 -29.39
C LEU A 20 -9.20 -2.43 -30.32
N PRO A 21 -8.70 -3.19 -31.32
CA PRO A 21 -9.54 -4.05 -32.17
C PRO A 21 -10.24 -5.14 -31.35
N ALA A 22 -11.50 -5.46 -31.69
CA ALA A 22 -12.25 -6.54 -31.04
C ALA A 22 -11.63 -7.93 -31.26
N SER A 23 -10.76 -8.09 -32.25
CA SER A 23 -10.01 -9.31 -32.52
C SER A 23 -8.86 -9.57 -31.55
N ASP A 24 -8.41 -8.56 -30.81
CA ASP A 24 -7.41 -8.73 -29.75
C ASP A 24 -8.10 -9.36 -28.54
N ALA A 25 -7.80 -10.61 -28.26
CA ALA A 25 -8.33 -11.36 -27.11
C ALA A 25 -7.20 -11.68 -26.14
N ALA A 26 -7.51 -11.61 -24.84
CA ALA A 26 -6.58 -12.05 -23.81
C ALA A 26 -6.28 -13.55 -23.98
N THR A 27 -5.05 -13.94 -23.68
CA THR A 27 -4.65 -15.36 -23.69
C THR A 27 -5.37 -16.14 -22.57
N ALA A 28 -5.39 -17.47 -22.67
CA ALA A 28 -5.96 -18.34 -21.64
C ALA A 28 -5.37 -18.09 -20.24
N ASP A 29 -4.11 -17.66 -20.18
CA ASP A 29 -3.41 -17.31 -18.93
C ASP A 29 -3.72 -15.90 -18.43
N GLY A 30 -4.52 -15.12 -19.17
CA GLY A 30 -4.91 -13.74 -18.84
C GLY A 30 -3.77 -12.73 -19.08
N VAL A 31 -2.82 -13.08 -19.94
CA VAL A 31 -1.79 -12.15 -20.42
C VAL A 31 -2.40 -11.32 -21.54
N ILE A 32 -2.32 -10.00 -21.42
CA ILE A 32 -2.75 -9.05 -22.46
C ILE A 32 -1.59 -8.77 -23.43
N SER A 33 -1.94 -8.41 -24.68
CA SER A 33 -0.96 -8.04 -25.70
C SER A 33 -0.28 -6.70 -25.39
N GLU A 34 0.79 -6.38 -26.09
CA GLU A 34 1.44 -5.07 -26.00
C GLU A 34 0.52 -3.96 -26.51
N GLU A 35 -0.22 -4.24 -27.58
CA GLU A 35 -1.24 -3.35 -28.12
C GLU A 35 -2.35 -3.08 -27.12
N ALA A 36 -2.84 -4.12 -26.42
CA ALA A 36 -3.84 -3.95 -25.36
C ALA A 36 -3.28 -3.15 -24.16
N SER A 37 -2.02 -3.35 -23.81
CA SER A 37 -1.38 -2.55 -22.75
C SER A 37 -1.33 -1.06 -23.12
N SER A 38 -0.90 -0.74 -24.33
CA SER A 38 -0.86 0.63 -24.84
C SER A 38 -2.26 1.26 -24.95
N ALA A 39 -3.26 0.49 -25.39
CA ALA A 39 -4.64 0.95 -25.47
C ALA A 39 -5.25 1.22 -24.07
N ILE A 40 -4.90 0.40 -23.07
CA ILE A 40 -5.31 0.62 -21.68
C ILE A 40 -4.66 1.89 -21.12
N GLU A 41 -3.37 2.13 -21.40
CA GLU A 41 -2.71 3.37 -20.98
C GLU A 41 -3.41 4.60 -21.54
N GLN A 42 -3.73 4.61 -22.85
CA GLN A 42 -4.50 5.68 -23.49
C GLN A 42 -5.90 5.83 -22.88
N LEU A 43 -6.58 4.72 -22.65
CA LEU A 43 -7.90 4.72 -22.01
C LEU A 43 -7.86 5.42 -20.64
N LEU A 44 -6.88 5.08 -19.81
CA LEU A 44 -6.72 5.66 -18.48
C LEU A 44 -6.31 7.13 -18.55
N GLU A 45 -5.43 7.51 -19.48
CA GLU A 45 -5.01 8.89 -19.69
C GLU A 45 -6.19 9.80 -20.05
N VAL A 46 -7.08 9.35 -20.93
CA VAL A 46 -8.27 10.11 -21.34
C VAL A 46 -9.33 10.18 -20.24
N ASN A 47 -9.58 9.06 -19.56
CA ASN A 47 -10.71 8.96 -18.61
C ASN A 47 -10.34 9.38 -17.18
N LEU A 48 -9.05 9.41 -16.81
CA LEU A 48 -8.58 9.74 -15.46
C LEU A 48 -7.85 11.08 -15.39
N THR A 49 -8.16 12.01 -16.29
CA THR A 49 -7.61 13.38 -16.22
C THR A 49 -8.06 14.07 -14.96
N GLN A 50 -7.10 14.44 -14.10
CA GLN A 50 -7.36 15.15 -12.86
C GLN A 50 -6.80 16.57 -12.94
N PRO A 51 -7.53 17.59 -12.45
CA PRO A 51 -6.98 18.93 -12.36
C PRO A 51 -5.84 18.97 -11.33
N ASP A 52 -4.91 19.88 -11.55
CA ASP A 52 -3.87 20.13 -10.57
C ASP A 52 -4.49 20.59 -9.22
N PRO A 53 -3.96 20.09 -8.10
CA PRO A 53 -4.45 20.51 -6.80
C PRO A 53 -4.19 22.01 -6.59
N SER A 54 -5.18 22.71 -6.07
CA SER A 54 -5.03 24.14 -5.75
C SER A 54 -3.95 24.35 -4.68
N GLU A 55 -3.34 25.53 -4.68
CA GLU A 55 -2.34 25.86 -3.65
C GLU A 55 -2.94 25.81 -2.24
N GLU A 56 -4.19 26.20 -2.09
CA GLU A 56 -4.91 26.11 -0.81
C GLU A 56 -5.06 24.66 -0.34
N ALA A 57 -5.42 23.73 -1.24
CA ALA A 57 -5.50 22.31 -0.95
C ALA A 57 -4.13 21.76 -0.53
N CYS A 58 -3.06 22.16 -1.24
CA CYS A 58 -1.71 21.76 -0.91
C CYS A 58 -1.28 22.28 0.49
N ARG A 59 -1.55 23.54 0.82
CA ARG A 59 -1.23 24.11 2.14
C ARG A 59 -2.02 23.43 3.26
N ARG A 60 -3.30 23.14 3.06
CA ARG A 60 -4.11 22.39 4.03
C ARG A 60 -3.57 20.97 4.23
N HIS A 61 -3.23 20.29 3.15
CA HIS A 61 -2.64 18.94 3.21
C HIS A 61 -1.31 18.95 3.97
N HIS A 62 -0.41 19.88 3.66
CA HIS A 62 0.86 20.03 4.37
C HIS A 62 0.65 20.29 5.86
N ALA A 63 -0.26 21.21 6.21
CA ALA A 63 -0.56 21.54 7.61
C ALA A 63 -1.10 20.33 8.41
N ALA A 64 -1.91 19.49 7.76
CA ALA A 64 -2.46 18.28 8.38
C ALA A 64 -1.45 17.12 8.47
N HIS A 65 -0.38 17.12 7.65
CA HIS A 65 0.56 16.02 7.52
C HIS A 65 2.03 16.45 7.71
N GLN A 66 2.28 17.41 8.61
CA GLN A 66 3.64 17.97 8.82
C GLN A 66 4.68 16.91 9.14
N ALA A 67 4.33 15.88 9.90
CA ALA A 67 5.24 14.79 10.23
C ALA A 67 5.75 14.06 8.99
N THR A 68 4.88 13.82 7.99
CA THR A 68 5.23 13.17 6.71
C THR A 68 6.24 14.00 5.90
N TYR A 69 6.26 15.31 6.09
CA TYR A 69 7.17 16.24 5.41
C TYR A 69 8.31 16.73 6.32
N SER A 70 8.62 15.98 7.40
CA SER A 70 9.76 16.24 8.27
C SER A 70 10.99 15.50 7.78
N THR A 71 12.18 16.03 8.08
CA THR A 71 13.46 15.36 7.78
C THR A 71 14.18 14.99 9.06
N GLY A 72 14.94 13.89 9.01
CA GLY A 72 15.75 13.45 10.14
C GLY A 72 14.97 12.77 11.26
N GLU A 73 13.70 12.39 11.04
CA GLU A 73 12.99 11.52 11.97
C GLU A 73 13.75 10.21 12.14
N ARG A 74 13.91 9.77 13.38
CA ARG A 74 14.44 8.44 13.72
C ARG A 74 13.42 7.65 14.49
N VAL A 75 13.35 6.35 14.20
CA VAL A 75 12.40 5.45 14.85
C VAL A 75 13.14 4.22 15.34
N GLN A 76 13.01 3.90 16.61
CA GLN A 76 13.51 2.65 17.17
C GLN A 76 12.47 1.56 16.98
N VAL A 77 12.83 0.50 16.28
CA VAL A 77 11.88 -0.51 15.76
C VAL A 77 12.35 -1.91 16.07
N ARG A 78 11.41 -2.78 16.36
CA ARG A 78 11.61 -4.22 16.24
C ARG A 78 10.51 -4.84 15.38
N HIS A 79 10.82 -5.95 14.70
CA HIS A 79 9.88 -6.59 13.79
C HIS A 79 9.93 -8.12 13.81
N ILE A 80 8.85 -8.73 13.35
CA ILE A 80 8.75 -10.16 13.04
C ILE A 80 8.46 -10.26 11.54
N LEU A 81 9.37 -10.82 10.76
CA LEU A 81 9.22 -10.99 9.32
C LEU A 81 8.64 -12.36 9.00
N PHE A 82 7.56 -12.37 8.24
CA PHE A 82 6.99 -13.52 7.56
C PHE A 82 7.33 -13.41 6.06
N ALA A 83 8.43 -14.05 5.64
CA ALA A 83 8.96 -13.90 4.31
C ALA A 83 8.07 -14.58 3.25
N VAL A 84 7.80 -13.88 2.15
CA VAL A 84 7.12 -14.43 0.98
C VAL A 84 8.17 -14.96 0.02
N THR A 85 8.26 -16.29 -0.08
CA THR A 85 9.17 -16.99 -1.01
C THR A 85 8.37 -17.73 -2.08
N PRO A 86 8.98 -18.07 -3.24
CA PRO A 86 8.30 -18.86 -4.27
C PRO A 86 7.72 -20.16 -3.71
N GLY A 87 6.44 -20.43 -3.98
CA GLY A 87 5.76 -21.64 -3.53
C GLY A 87 5.11 -21.57 -2.15
N VAL A 88 5.25 -20.46 -1.43
CA VAL A 88 4.57 -20.25 -0.13
C VAL A 88 3.06 -20.08 -0.33
N ASP A 89 2.27 -20.72 0.51
CA ASP A 89 0.84 -20.42 0.67
C ASP A 89 0.68 -19.06 1.36
N VAL A 90 0.39 -18.03 0.55
CA VAL A 90 0.26 -16.64 1.01
C VAL A 90 -0.91 -16.47 1.98
N VAL A 91 -1.98 -17.27 1.83
CA VAL A 91 -3.15 -17.18 2.73
C VAL A 91 -2.80 -17.73 4.10
N ALA A 92 -2.17 -18.90 4.15
CA ALA A 92 -1.71 -19.50 5.41
C ALA A 92 -0.65 -18.62 6.10
N LEU A 93 0.27 -18.02 5.32
CA LEU A 93 1.29 -17.10 5.84
C LEU A 93 0.65 -15.86 6.46
N ARG A 94 -0.33 -15.27 5.78
CA ARG A 94 -1.07 -14.09 6.26
C ARG A 94 -1.82 -14.40 7.55
N ASN A 95 -2.57 -15.51 7.60
CA ASN A 95 -3.31 -15.92 8.79
C ASN A 95 -2.37 -16.09 9.99
N ARG A 96 -1.18 -16.68 9.77
CA ARG A 96 -0.15 -16.84 10.80
C ARG A 96 0.38 -15.49 11.28
N ALA A 97 0.64 -14.53 10.37
CA ALA A 97 1.10 -13.19 10.71
C ALA A 97 0.02 -12.41 11.49
N GLU A 98 -1.27 -12.51 11.09
CA GLU A 98 -2.40 -11.88 11.77
C GLU A 98 -2.59 -12.46 13.18
N THR A 99 -2.50 -13.78 13.34
CA THR A 99 -2.57 -14.43 14.66
C THR A 99 -1.43 -13.93 15.56
N THR A 100 -0.19 -13.88 15.03
CA THR A 100 0.96 -13.37 15.80
C THR A 100 0.77 -11.92 16.20
N LEU A 101 0.23 -11.07 15.28
CA LEU A 101 -0.08 -9.68 15.58
C LEU A 101 -1.07 -9.54 16.74
N LEU A 102 -2.12 -10.36 16.74
CA LEU A 102 -3.10 -10.37 17.83
C LEU A 102 -2.47 -10.84 19.15
N ASP A 103 -1.67 -11.90 19.11
CA ASP A 103 -1.01 -12.45 20.29
C ASP A 103 -0.08 -11.43 20.97
N VAL A 104 0.74 -10.71 20.21
CA VAL A 104 1.67 -9.72 20.76
C VAL A 104 0.96 -8.43 21.22
N ARG A 105 -0.24 -8.14 20.69
CA ARG A 105 -1.05 -6.98 21.12
C ARG A 105 -1.93 -7.24 22.33
N CYS A 106 -2.43 -8.45 22.50
CA CYS A 106 -3.40 -8.77 23.54
C CYS A 106 -2.77 -8.96 24.94
N HIS A 107 -1.45 -8.94 25.05
CA HIS A 107 -0.76 -9.13 26.35
C HIS A 107 -0.43 -7.78 27.02
N ASP A 108 -1.44 -6.95 27.22
CA ASP A 108 -1.36 -5.59 27.80
C ASP A 108 -1.15 -5.58 29.33
N GLY A 109 -0.23 -6.36 29.85
CA GLY A 109 -0.08 -6.49 31.31
C GLY A 109 1.35 -6.44 31.86
N GLY A 110 2.25 -5.64 31.28
CA GLY A 110 3.56 -5.38 31.91
C GLY A 110 4.71 -6.33 31.53
N ILE A 111 4.47 -7.35 30.70
CA ILE A 111 5.51 -8.27 30.19
C ILE A 111 5.57 -8.21 28.65
N MET A 112 5.15 -7.10 28.07
CA MET A 112 5.08 -6.91 26.59
C MET A 112 6.41 -7.18 25.88
N ASN A 113 7.52 -6.81 26.52
CA ASN A 113 8.85 -6.93 25.93
C ASN A 113 9.26 -8.39 25.68
N GLU A 114 8.87 -9.30 26.55
CA GLU A 114 9.23 -10.71 26.43
C GLU A 114 8.36 -11.44 25.38
N THR A 115 7.06 -11.12 25.31
CA THR A 115 6.14 -11.77 24.35
C THR A 115 6.52 -11.49 22.91
N PHE A 116 6.80 -10.22 22.57
CA PHE A 116 7.22 -9.85 21.23
C PHE A 116 8.59 -10.47 20.87
N ALA A 117 9.56 -10.37 21.78
CA ALA A 117 10.90 -10.93 21.57
C ALA A 117 10.85 -12.47 21.40
N LYS A 118 10.03 -13.16 22.18
CA LYS A 118 9.82 -14.61 22.06
C LYS A 118 9.15 -14.97 20.73
N ALA A 119 8.14 -14.23 20.30
CA ALA A 119 7.52 -14.43 19.00
C ALA A 119 8.51 -14.17 17.85
N ALA A 120 9.33 -13.12 17.96
CA ALA A 120 10.36 -12.81 16.99
C ALA A 120 11.40 -13.93 16.86
N SER A 121 11.91 -14.43 17.97
CA SER A 121 12.92 -15.51 17.99
C SER A 121 12.39 -16.84 17.45
N THR A 122 11.08 -17.07 17.54
CA THR A 122 10.45 -18.35 17.13
C THR A 122 9.92 -18.31 15.69
N MET A 123 9.41 -17.15 15.26
CA MET A 123 8.61 -17.05 14.02
C MET A 123 9.23 -16.17 12.93
N SER A 124 10.17 -15.27 13.28
CA SER A 124 10.74 -14.35 12.31
C SER A 124 11.67 -15.05 11.33
N ASN A 125 11.50 -14.74 10.06
CA ASN A 125 12.45 -15.14 9.01
C ASN A 125 13.60 -14.14 8.85
N CYS A 126 13.63 -13.05 9.63
CA CYS A 126 14.74 -12.12 9.66
C CYS A 126 15.81 -12.57 10.68
N PRO A 127 17.12 -12.41 10.37
CA PRO A 127 18.19 -12.69 11.34
C PRO A 127 18.03 -11.96 12.67
N SER A 128 17.45 -10.74 12.67
CA SER A 128 17.15 -9.98 13.89
C SER A 128 16.21 -10.71 14.86
N GLY A 129 15.50 -11.75 14.39
CA GLY A 129 14.66 -12.58 15.24
C GLY A 129 15.40 -13.17 16.44
N ALA A 130 16.69 -13.53 16.26
CA ALA A 130 17.54 -14.04 17.33
C ALA A 130 17.77 -13.00 18.46
N GLU A 131 17.64 -11.72 18.14
CA GLU A 131 17.78 -10.58 19.05
C GLU A 131 16.41 -9.96 19.40
N GLY A 132 15.35 -10.78 19.40
CA GLY A 132 14.00 -10.32 19.71
C GLY A 132 13.35 -9.44 18.65
N GLY A 133 13.90 -9.45 17.42
CA GLY A 133 13.43 -8.67 16.29
C GLY A 133 13.98 -7.26 16.22
N ASP A 134 14.91 -6.88 17.09
CA ASP A 134 15.45 -5.51 17.16
C ASP A 134 16.19 -5.11 15.87
N LEU A 135 15.84 -3.92 15.38
CA LEU A 135 16.49 -3.26 14.23
C LEU A 135 17.22 -1.99 14.64
N GLY A 136 17.16 -1.62 15.93
CA GLY A 136 17.73 -0.38 16.44
C GLY A 136 17.01 0.88 15.94
N TRP A 137 17.75 2.00 15.94
CA TRP A 137 17.30 3.27 15.40
C TRP A 137 17.46 3.32 13.89
N LEU A 138 16.36 3.57 13.19
CA LEU A 138 16.32 3.65 11.73
C LEU A 138 16.02 5.06 11.26
N LEU A 139 16.60 5.43 10.13
CA LEU A 139 16.22 6.56 9.29
C LEU A 139 15.38 6.06 8.11
N THR A 140 14.64 6.95 7.47
CA THR A 140 13.85 6.62 6.26
C THR A 140 14.74 6.00 5.17
N THR A 141 15.98 6.42 5.05
CA THR A 141 16.97 5.92 4.08
C THR A 141 17.45 4.51 4.35
N ASP A 142 17.31 4.01 5.56
CA ASP A 142 17.77 2.68 5.99
C ASP A 142 16.73 1.59 5.66
N CYS A 143 15.55 1.99 5.23
CA CYS A 143 14.40 1.13 5.05
C CYS A 143 14.02 0.94 3.59
N ALA A 144 13.38 -0.20 3.28
CA ALA A 144 12.65 -0.35 2.04
C ALA A 144 11.52 0.72 1.99
N PRO A 145 11.27 1.37 0.83
CA PRO A 145 10.29 2.47 0.73
C PRO A 145 8.90 2.12 1.26
N GLU A 146 8.46 0.88 1.02
CA GLU A 146 7.15 0.38 1.45
C GLU A 146 7.08 0.28 2.99
N PHE A 147 8.17 -0.17 3.62
CA PHE A 147 8.29 -0.27 5.07
C PHE A 147 8.42 1.12 5.70
N ALA A 148 9.26 1.98 5.13
CA ALA A 148 9.45 3.35 5.60
C ALA A 148 8.13 4.13 5.63
N LYS A 149 7.29 4.02 4.58
CA LYS A 149 6.00 4.69 4.49
C LYS A 149 5.05 4.36 5.65
N GLU A 150 5.15 3.15 6.19
CA GLU A 150 4.27 2.67 7.27
C GLU A 150 4.76 3.05 8.67
N ILE A 151 6.06 3.31 8.83
CA ILE A 151 6.64 3.57 10.16
C ILE A 151 7.07 5.01 10.39
N PHE A 152 7.33 5.82 9.35
CA PHE A 152 7.70 7.23 9.46
C PHE A 152 6.52 8.16 9.20
N GLY A 153 6.58 9.38 9.71
CA GLY A 153 5.53 10.39 9.52
C GLY A 153 4.24 10.15 10.32
N HIS A 154 4.27 9.23 11.27
CA HIS A 154 3.14 8.87 12.13
C HIS A 154 3.49 9.12 13.61
N ALA A 155 2.47 9.19 14.47
CA ALA A 155 2.66 9.36 15.91
C ALA A 155 2.57 8.05 16.70
N GLU A 156 2.29 6.94 16.04
CA GLU A 156 2.06 5.64 16.69
C GLU A 156 3.33 5.13 17.39
N VAL A 157 3.17 4.65 18.62
CA VAL A 157 4.17 3.95 19.43
C VAL A 157 3.56 2.65 19.95
N GLY A 158 4.38 1.61 20.13
CA GLY A 158 3.93 0.27 20.46
C GLY A 158 3.73 -0.59 19.22
N VAL A 159 3.02 -1.72 19.38
CA VAL A 159 2.74 -2.65 18.28
C VAL A 159 1.71 -2.04 17.34
N LEU A 160 2.09 -1.86 16.08
CA LEU A 160 1.19 -1.32 15.06
C LEU A 160 -0.06 -2.20 14.91
N PRO A 161 -1.26 -1.60 14.73
CA PRO A 161 -2.52 -2.35 14.66
C PRO A 161 -2.76 -3.07 13.33
N ARG A 162 -1.76 -3.12 12.48
CA ARG A 162 -1.82 -3.66 11.12
C ARG A 162 -0.53 -4.37 10.74
N LEU A 163 -0.61 -5.29 9.81
CA LEU A 163 0.55 -5.86 9.15
C LEU A 163 1.17 -4.82 8.22
N VAL A 164 2.49 -4.68 8.27
CA VAL A 164 3.26 -3.86 7.33
C VAL A 164 3.70 -4.74 6.17
N HIS A 165 3.48 -4.28 4.96
CA HIS A 165 3.84 -4.98 3.73
C HIS A 165 5.14 -4.41 3.15
N SER A 166 6.02 -5.29 2.70
CA SER A 166 7.21 -4.91 1.95
C SER A 166 7.51 -5.93 0.86
N ARG A 167 8.51 -5.66 0.04
CA ARG A 167 9.04 -6.63 -0.95
C ARG A 167 9.55 -7.93 -0.33
N PHE A 168 9.83 -7.95 0.96
CA PHE A 168 10.31 -9.15 1.68
C PHE A 168 9.18 -10.01 2.23
N GLY A 169 7.98 -9.45 2.41
CA GLY A 169 6.84 -10.15 2.95
C GLY A 169 5.98 -9.30 3.89
N LEU A 170 5.41 -9.97 4.89
CA LEU A 170 4.56 -9.37 5.91
C LEU A 170 5.36 -9.16 7.20
N HIS A 171 5.18 -8.01 7.84
CA HIS A 171 5.85 -7.69 9.09
C HIS A 171 4.83 -7.37 10.17
N VAL A 172 5.02 -7.95 11.35
CA VAL A 172 4.49 -7.42 12.60
C VAL A 172 5.54 -6.48 13.16
N VAL A 173 5.15 -5.22 13.41
CA VAL A 173 6.09 -4.15 13.75
C VAL A 173 5.71 -3.54 15.09
N GLU A 174 6.70 -3.29 15.93
CA GLU A 174 6.58 -2.49 17.14
C GLU A 174 7.53 -1.30 17.09
N ILE A 175 6.98 -0.14 17.38
CA ILE A 175 7.71 1.11 17.54
C ILE A 175 8.03 1.27 19.01
N LEU A 176 9.31 1.20 19.36
CA LEU A 176 9.78 1.35 20.74
C LEU A 176 9.91 2.81 21.16
N ALA A 177 10.44 3.63 20.25
CA ALA A 177 10.64 5.07 20.48
C ALA A 177 10.68 5.83 19.15
N ARG A 178 10.41 7.14 19.22
CA ARG A 178 10.54 8.07 18.09
C ARG A 178 11.32 9.30 18.50
N GLU A 179 12.20 9.74 17.63
CA GLU A 179 12.76 11.08 17.66
C GLU A 179 12.15 11.86 16.51
N PRO A 180 11.37 12.92 16.79
CA PRO A 180 10.69 13.66 15.74
C PRO A 180 11.71 14.32 14.80
N GLY A 181 11.42 14.30 13.52
CA GLY A 181 12.16 15.05 12.52
C GLY A 181 11.91 16.56 12.62
N VAL A 182 12.70 17.32 11.88
CA VAL A 182 12.50 18.76 11.72
C VAL A 182 11.46 19.00 10.63
N PRO A 183 10.30 19.61 10.95
CA PRO A 183 9.29 19.92 9.96
C PRO A 183 9.83 20.85 8.88
N GLN A 184 9.60 20.52 7.62
CA GLN A 184 9.97 21.39 6.51
C GLN A 184 8.85 22.40 6.21
N THR A 185 9.23 23.59 5.79
CA THR A 185 8.27 24.60 5.38
C THR A 185 7.55 24.17 4.10
N TYR A 186 6.32 24.63 3.91
CA TYR A 186 5.55 24.33 2.69
C TYR A 186 6.31 24.63 1.41
N GLU A 187 7.01 25.73 1.36
CA GLU A 187 7.77 26.15 0.17
C GLU A 187 8.89 25.15 -0.21
N MET A 188 9.50 24.49 0.77
CA MET A 188 10.52 23.47 0.51
C MET A 188 9.94 22.18 -0.04
N VAL A 189 8.71 21.83 0.35
CA VAL A 189 8.05 20.55 0.01
C VAL A 189 6.86 20.68 -0.94
N LYS A 190 6.59 21.87 -1.46
CA LYS A 190 5.45 22.17 -2.34
C LYS A 190 5.27 21.15 -3.48
N GLY A 191 6.37 20.78 -4.15
CA GLY A 191 6.35 19.78 -5.22
C GLY A 191 5.94 18.40 -4.72
N ALA A 192 6.47 17.95 -3.60
CA ALA A 192 6.15 16.67 -3.00
C ALA A 192 4.68 16.61 -2.53
N VAL A 193 4.19 17.70 -1.94
CA VAL A 193 2.79 17.84 -1.51
C VAL A 193 1.84 17.75 -2.70
N SER A 194 2.12 18.52 -3.76
CA SER A 194 1.32 18.51 -5.00
C SER A 194 1.28 17.11 -5.62
N GLN A 195 2.43 16.45 -5.72
CA GLN A 195 2.52 15.11 -6.27
C GLN A 195 1.76 14.07 -5.42
N SER A 196 1.82 14.19 -4.09
CA SER A 196 1.05 13.32 -3.18
C SER A 196 -0.45 13.45 -3.41
N LEU A 197 -0.96 14.68 -3.51
CA LEU A 197 -2.38 14.94 -3.77
C LEU A 197 -2.82 14.43 -5.16
N LYS A 198 -2.00 14.66 -6.20
CA LYS A 198 -2.25 14.12 -7.55
C LYS A 198 -2.34 12.59 -7.53
N GLN A 199 -1.42 11.95 -6.85
CA GLN A 199 -1.42 10.49 -6.72
C GLN A 199 -2.66 9.96 -5.98
N GLN A 200 -3.07 10.63 -4.90
CA GLN A 200 -4.30 10.27 -4.16
C GLN A 200 -5.55 10.45 -5.02
N ALA A 201 -5.64 11.57 -5.76
CA ALA A 201 -6.75 11.83 -6.67
C ALA A 201 -6.80 10.79 -7.79
N TYR A 202 -5.66 10.46 -8.39
CA TYR A 202 -5.56 9.43 -9.43
C TYR A 202 -6.01 8.06 -8.95
N VAL A 203 -5.51 7.61 -7.78
CA VAL A 203 -5.91 6.32 -7.19
C VAL A 203 -7.41 6.26 -6.90
N THR A 204 -7.97 7.36 -6.41
CA THR A 204 -9.42 7.47 -6.14
C THR A 204 -10.22 7.39 -7.45
N ALA A 205 -9.83 8.16 -8.45
CA ALA A 205 -10.50 8.16 -9.76
C ALA A 205 -10.40 6.78 -10.46
N LEU A 206 -9.23 6.14 -10.40
CA LEU A 206 -9.05 4.79 -10.94
C LEU A 206 -9.97 3.79 -10.25
N ARG A 207 -10.07 3.84 -8.92
CA ARG A 207 -10.98 2.96 -8.16
C ARG A 207 -12.43 3.18 -8.59
N GLN A 208 -12.88 4.44 -8.69
CA GLN A 208 -14.24 4.76 -9.11
C GLN A 208 -14.50 4.27 -10.55
N TYR A 209 -13.56 4.52 -11.46
CA TYR A 209 -13.67 4.06 -12.85
C TYR A 209 -13.80 2.54 -12.94
N MET A 210 -12.96 1.81 -12.18
CA MET A 210 -13.02 0.35 -12.13
C MET A 210 -14.34 -0.17 -11.55
N GLN A 211 -14.90 0.51 -10.54
CA GLN A 211 -16.21 0.16 -9.97
C GLN A 211 -17.35 0.36 -10.99
N VAL A 212 -17.30 1.42 -11.79
CA VAL A 212 -18.27 1.63 -12.87
C VAL A 212 -18.16 0.54 -13.93
N LEU A 213 -16.95 0.25 -14.43
CA LEU A 213 -16.74 -0.83 -15.39
C LEU A 213 -17.20 -2.19 -14.86
N ALA A 214 -16.97 -2.46 -13.57
CA ALA A 214 -17.45 -3.69 -12.95
C ALA A 214 -18.98 -3.76 -12.85
N GLY A 215 -19.65 -2.61 -12.63
CA GLY A 215 -21.12 -2.52 -12.60
C GLY A 215 -21.78 -2.75 -13.96
N GLU A 216 -21.11 -2.36 -15.04
CA GLU A 216 -21.59 -2.54 -16.42
C GLU A 216 -21.29 -3.95 -16.99
N ALA A 217 -20.38 -4.69 -16.37
CA ALA A 217 -19.90 -5.97 -16.87
C ALA A 217 -20.62 -7.17 -16.21
N HIS A 218 -20.76 -8.26 -16.96
CA HIS A 218 -21.19 -9.55 -16.41
C HIS A 218 -19.97 -10.34 -15.91
N ILE A 219 -19.77 -10.36 -14.60
CA ILE A 219 -18.60 -10.97 -13.96
C ILE A 219 -18.99 -12.30 -13.32
N VAL A 220 -18.29 -13.39 -13.65
CA VAL A 220 -18.53 -14.72 -13.11
C VAL A 220 -17.28 -15.28 -12.46
N GLY A 221 -17.42 -15.83 -11.25
CA GLY A 221 -16.34 -16.55 -10.55
C GLY A 221 -15.35 -15.68 -9.78
N VAL A 222 -15.55 -14.36 -9.75
CA VAL A 222 -14.74 -13.41 -8.99
C VAL A 222 -15.65 -12.36 -8.37
N ASP A 223 -15.45 -12.08 -7.08
CA ASP A 223 -16.12 -10.98 -6.41
C ASP A 223 -15.30 -9.71 -6.57
N ILE A 224 -15.90 -8.69 -7.21
CA ILE A 224 -15.32 -7.37 -7.45
C ILE A 224 -16.32 -6.33 -6.98
N GLU A 225 -15.86 -5.32 -6.24
CA GLU A 225 -16.68 -4.18 -5.86
C GLU A 225 -17.17 -3.44 -7.13
N ALA A 226 -18.47 -3.40 -7.32
CA ALA A 226 -19.13 -2.72 -8.44
C ALA A 226 -19.92 -1.51 -7.93
N ALA A 227 -20.10 -0.50 -8.78
CA ALA A 227 -20.98 0.62 -8.56
C ALA A 227 -21.89 0.83 -9.77
N ASP A 228 -23.18 1.05 -9.50
CA ASP A 228 -24.19 1.26 -10.55
C ASP A 228 -24.11 2.67 -11.17
N THR A 229 -23.49 3.61 -10.46
CA THR A 229 -23.35 5.01 -10.90
C THR A 229 -22.00 5.58 -10.49
N PRO A 230 -21.43 6.52 -11.30
CA PRO A 230 -20.26 7.29 -10.89
C PRO A 230 -20.59 8.05 -9.61
N LEU A 231 -19.72 7.94 -8.60
CA LEU A 231 -19.84 8.76 -7.40
C LEU A 231 -19.58 10.22 -7.80
N VAL A 232 -20.62 11.03 -7.82
CA VAL A 232 -20.53 12.48 -8.02
C VAL A 232 -19.87 13.07 -6.77
N GLN A 233 -18.76 13.77 -6.96
CA GLN A 233 -18.11 14.57 -5.92
C GLN A 233 -18.79 15.93 -5.76
#